data_c96ca479c22d1221344f1b60426ac197
#
_entry.id   c96ca479c22d1221344f1b60426ac197
#
_cell.length_a   1.000
_cell.length_b   1.000
_cell.length_c   1.000
_cell.angle_alpha   90.00
_cell.angle_beta   90.00
_cell.angle_gamma   90.00
#
_symmetry.space_group_name_H-M   'P 1'
#
loop_
_entity.id
_entity.type
_entity.pdbx_description
1 polymer ?
#
loop_
_entity_poly.entity_id
_entity_poly.type
_entity_poly.pdbx_seq_one_letter_code
_entity_poly.pdbx_strand_id
1 'polypeptide(L)'
;MKKTSCVDFVLTLVVLALSAYIACAYDPGPLQDFCVAIDDPKHLLFVNGKFCKNPELVKAEDFFFRGLNIPRDTNNAVGSNVTLVNVDNLLGLNTLGVSLARIDYAPYGENPPHTHPRSTEILFVADGTLYVGFVSSNQDENRLFTKILYKGDVFVFPIGLIHFQFNIGKYPAVAFAGFGSQNPGTITIANAVFGSDPPINPEVLAKAFMLDKDVVEKLQKKFAP
;
A
#
# COMPACT_ATOMS: atom_id res chain seq x y z
N MET A 1 9.40 -1.30 53.90
CA MET A 1 9.91 -1.41 52.53
C MET A 1 10.41 -2.85 52.34
N LYS A 2 9.75 -3.66 51.54
CA LYS A 2 10.22 -5.01 51.18
C LYS A 2 11.46 -4.86 50.30
N LYS A 3 12.60 -5.42 50.68
CA LYS A 3 13.79 -5.52 49.83
C LYS A 3 13.46 -6.46 48.68
N THR A 4 13.37 -5.92 47.47
CA THR A 4 13.30 -6.75 46.24
C THR A 4 14.55 -7.63 46.21
N SER A 5 14.33 -8.93 46.08
CA SER A 5 15.41 -9.91 45.96
C SER A 5 16.16 -9.69 44.65
N CYS A 6 17.47 -9.94 44.63
CA CYS A 6 18.25 -9.91 43.39
C CYS A 6 17.65 -10.85 42.31
N VAL A 7 17.02 -11.91 42.76
CA VAL A 7 16.29 -12.89 41.89
C VAL A 7 15.08 -12.22 41.23
N ASP A 8 14.31 -11.44 42.01
CA ASP A 8 13.12 -10.73 41.46
C ASP A 8 13.51 -9.70 40.38
N PHE A 9 14.65 -9.01 40.63
CA PHE A 9 15.18 -8.03 39.67
C PHE A 9 15.68 -8.70 38.38
N VAL A 10 16.40 -9.81 38.47
CA VAL A 10 16.88 -10.57 37.32
C VAL A 10 15.70 -11.17 36.55
N LEU A 11 14.72 -11.73 37.26
CA LEU A 11 13.51 -12.28 36.63
C LEU A 11 12.72 -11.19 35.86
N THR A 12 12.59 -10.01 36.44
CA THR A 12 11.94 -8.87 35.79
C THR A 12 12.70 -8.43 34.54
N LEU A 13 14.03 -8.37 34.56
CA LEU A 13 14.84 -8.05 33.38
C LEU A 13 14.72 -9.11 32.28
N VAL A 14 14.68 -10.39 32.64
CA VAL A 14 14.50 -11.49 31.68
C VAL A 14 13.10 -11.42 31.04
N VAL A 15 12.06 -11.15 31.84
CA VAL A 15 10.68 -10.99 31.31
C VAL A 15 10.59 -9.78 30.40
N LEU A 16 11.20 -8.65 30.77
CA LEU A 16 11.25 -7.45 29.93
C LEU A 16 12.04 -7.69 28.63
N ALA A 17 13.16 -8.41 28.69
CA ALA A 17 13.93 -8.77 27.50
C ALA A 17 13.14 -9.73 26.57
N LEU A 18 12.46 -10.73 27.14
CA LEU A 18 11.60 -11.64 26.38
C LEU A 18 10.39 -10.93 25.78
N SER A 19 9.75 -10.00 26.54
CA SER A 19 8.63 -9.22 26.00
C SER A 19 9.07 -8.24 24.91
N ALA A 20 10.28 -7.67 24.99
CA ALA A 20 10.85 -6.86 23.92
C ALA A 20 11.16 -7.67 22.65
N TYR A 21 11.53 -8.94 22.79
CA TYR A 21 11.71 -9.86 21.66
C TYR A 21 10.38 -10.23 20.97
N ILE A 22 9.30 -10.32 21.75
CA ILE A 22 7.94 -10.64 21.24
C ILE A 22 7.27 -9.38 20.66
N ALA A 23 7.69 -8.19 21.09
CA ALA A 23 7.15 -6.90 20.62
C ALA A 23 7.80 -6.38 19.32
N CYS A 24 8.62 -7.15 18.61
CA CYS A 24 8.95 -6.88 17.23
C CYS A 24 7.67 -7.00 16.40
N ALA A 25 7.05 -5.86 16.09
CA ALA A 25 5.92 -5.72 15.17
C ALA A 25 6.39 -5.91 13.70
N TYR A 26 7.27 -6.86 13.49
CA TYR A 26 7.64 -7.37 12.18
C TYR A 26 6.83 -8.66 11.97
N ASP A 27 6.36 -8.91 10.75
CA ASP A 27 5.86 -10.23 10.40
C ASP A 27 6.84 -11.25 10.97
N PRO A 28 6.39 -12.20 11.81
CA PRO A 28 7.30 -13.18 12.36
C PRO A 28 8.00 -13.83 11.18
N GLY A 29 9.33 -13.80 11.18
CA GLY A 29 10.13 -14.31 10.06
C GLY A 29 9.61 -15.69 9.64
N PRO A 30 9.45 -16.00 8.36
CA PRO A 30 8.89 -17.25 7.90
C PRO A 30 9.71 -18.42 8.46
N LEU A 31 9.03 -19.43 9.00
CA LEU A 31 9.68 -20.67 9.47
C LEU A 31 10.01 -21.63 8.30
N GLN A 32 9.66 -21.26 7.09
CA GLN A 32 9.83 -22.01 5.85
C GLN A 32 10.37 -21.09 4.74
N ASP A 33 11.01 -21.67 3.73
CA ASP A 33 11.56 -20.90 2.60
C ASP A 33 10.47 -20.25 1.76
N PHE A 34 9.27 -20.87 1.66
CA PHE A 34 8.11 -20.32 0.94
C PHE A 34 6.80 -20.90 1.46
N CYS A 35 5.70 -20.18 1.20
CA CYS A 35 4.33 -20.61 1.45
C CYS A 35 3.42 -20.12 0.33
N VAL A 36 3.33 -20.89 -0.76
CA VAL A 36 2.46 -20.54 -1.89
C VAL A 36 1.00 -20.58 -1.46
N ALA A 37 0.27 -19.48 -1.67
CA ALA A 37 -1.14 -19.40 -1.33
C ALA A 37 -1.98 -20.39 -2.15
N ILE A 38 -3.02 -20.94 -1.55
CA ILE A 38 -4.09 -21.65 -2.25
C ILE A 38 -5.32 -20.77 -2.31
N ASP A 39 -6.00 -20.79 -3.44
CA ASP A 39 -7.24 -20.04 -3.65
C ASP A 39 -8.43 -21.00 -3.44
N ASP A 40 -8.65 -21.41 -2.18
CA ASP A 40 -9.74 -22.31 -1.81
C ASP A 40 -10.73 -21.60 -0.87
N PRO A 41 -11.93 -21.20 -1.38
CA PRO A 41 -12.93 -20.49 -0.58
C PRO A 41 -13.59 -21.35 0.52
N LYS A 42 -13.34 -22.67 0.54
CA LYS A 42 -13.94 -23.59 1.52
C LYS A 42 -13.15 -23.71 2.81
N HIS A 43 -11.94 -23.19 2.86
CA HIS A 43 -11.06 -23.29 4.04
C HIS A 43 -10.81 -21.94 4.66
N LEU A 44 -11.52 -21.65 5.66
CA LEU A 44 -11.42 -20.87 6.89
C LEU A 44 -10.31 -19.81 7.02
N LEU A 45 -10.76 -18.60 7.38
CA LEU A 45 -10.10 -17.55 8.16
C LEU A 45 -8.63 -17.78 8.51
N PHE A 46 -7.75 -17.32 7.64
CA PHE A 46 -6.38 -17.05 7.97
C PHE A 46 -6.18 -15.54 8.10
N VAL A 47 -5.71 -15.05 9.25
CA VAL A 47 -5.72 -13.61 9.56
C VAL A 47 -4.58 -12.84 8.88
N ASN A 48 -3.45 -13.50 8.55
CA ASN A 48 -2.25 -12.84 8.00
C ASN A 48 -1.63 -13.62 6.84
N GLY A 49 -2.41 -14.00 5.84
CA GLY A 49 -1.91 -14.69 4.67
C GLY A 49 -2.95 -15.65 4.08
N LYS A 50 -2.49 -16.55 3.25
CA LYS A 50 -3.29 -17.63 2.66
C LYS A 50 -2.72 -18.96 3.08
N PHE A 51 -3.52 -20.04 3.05
CA PHE A 51 -3.03 -21.40 3.32
C PHE A 51 -1.90 -21.76 2.36
N CYS A 52 -0.88 -22.46 2.86
CA CYS A 52 0.22 -22.92 2.04
C CYS A 52 -0.18 -24.10 1.19
N LYS A 53 0.25 -24.10 -0.06
CA LYS A 53 0.24 -25.26 -0.95
C LYS A 53 1.22 -26.30 -0.42
N ASN A 54 0.89 -27.61 -0.57
CA ASN A 54 1.84 -28.68 -0.24
C ASN A 54 3.17 -28.44 -0.99
N PRO A 55 4.32 -28.34 -0.30
CA PRO A 55 5.62 -28.04 -0.92
C PRO A 55 6.00 -28.96 -2.07
N GLU A 56 5.62 -30.25 -2.00
CA GLU A 56 5.89 -31.24 -3.06
C GLU A 56 5.17 -30.92 -4.38
N LEU A 57 4.10 -30.12 -4.34
CA LEU A 57 3.29 -29.73 -5.50
C LEU A 57 3.66 -28.34 -6.03
N VAL A 58 4.58 -27.63 -5.38
CA VAL A 58 5.00 -26.28 -5.78
C VAL A 58 5.87 -26.36 -7.03
N LYS A 59 5.64 -25.43 -7.97
CA LYS A 59 6.34 -25.34 -9.26
C LYS A 59 6.87 -23.93 -9.47
N ALA A 60 7.78 -23.76 -10.42
CA ALA A 60 8.33 -22.45 -10.79
C ALA A 60 7.24 -21.46 -11.21
N GLU A 61 6.15 -21.93 -11.82
CA GLU A 61 5.00 -21.15 -12.26
C GLU A 61 4.26 -20.48 -11.08
N ASP A 62 4.33 -21.03 -9.88
CA ASP A 62 3.75 -20.43 -8.67
C ASP A 62 4.45 -19.14 -8.27
N PHE A 63 5.70 -18.91 -8.75
CA PHE A 63 6.53 -17.73 -8.49
C PHE A 63 6.68 -16.82 -9.72
N PHE A 64 5.88 -17.05 -10.77
CA PHE A 64 6.01 -16.35 -12.04
C PHE A 64 4.79 -15.49 -12.36
N PHE A 65 5.03 -14.23 -12.71
CA PHE A 65 4.03 -13.30 -13.24
C PHE A 65 4.48 -12.76 -14.60
N ARG A 66 3.55 -12.71 -15.56
CA ARG A 66 3.81 -12.23 -16.92
C ARG A 66 3.02 -10.96 -17.23
N GLY A 67 3.63 -10.05 -17.99
CA GLY A 67 2.91 -8.96 -18.64
C GLY A 67 3.15 -7.56 -18.08
N LEU A 68 4.10 -7.40 -17.13
CA LEU A 68 4.48 -6.05 -16.67
C LEU A 68 5.22 -5.22 -17.75
N ASN A 69 5.62 -5.83 -18.86
CA ASN A 69 6.15 -5.12 -20.02
C ASN A 69 5.07 -4.51 -20.92
N ILE A 70 3.80 -4.86 -20.71
CA ILE A 70 2.67 -4.44 -21.56
C ILE A 70 2.04 -3.20 -20.94
N PRO A 71 2.06 -2.04 -21.65
CA PRO A 71 1.35 -0.83 -21.21
C PRO A 71 -0.14 -1.09 -21.06
N ARG A 72 -0.76 -0.47 -20.06
CA ARG A 72 -2.20 -0.53 -19.84
C ARG A 72 -2.88 0.73 -20.39
N ASP A 73 -4.16 0.56 -20.71
CA ASP A 73 -4.98 1.69 -21.16
C ASP A 73 -5.12 2.73 -20.06
N THR A 74 -4.75 3.97 -20.36
CA THR A 74 -4.84 5.13 -19.47
C THR A 74 -5.98 6.08 -19.83
N ASN A 75 -6.90 5.66 -20.74
CA ASN A 75 -8.06 6.44 -21.14
C ASN A 75 -9.18 6.39 -20.09
N ASN A 76 -8.95 7.10 -18.99
CA ASN A 76 -9.89 7.24 -17.88
C ASN A 76 -9.78 8.64 -17.24
N ALA A 77 -10.58 8.90 -16.23
CA ALA A 77 -10.71 10.23 -15.63
C ALA A 77 -9.42 10.78 -15.01
N VAL A 78 -8.50 9.90 -14.58
CA VAL A 78 -7.22 10.30 -13.95
C VAL A 78 -6.02 10.13 -14.89
N GLY A 79 -6.23 9.51 -16.05
CA GLY A 79 -5.17 9.32 -17.04
C GLY A 79 -4.06 8.37 -16.59
N SER A 80 -4.34 7.40 -15.73
CA SER A 80 -3.36 6.42 -15.28
C SER A 80 -3.96 5.02 -15.10
N ASN A 81 -3.08 4.01 -15.06
CA ASN A 81 -3.47 2.64 -14.77
C ASN A 81 -2.39 1.94 -13.96
N VAL A 82 -2.80 1.26 -12.89
CA VAL A 82 -1.91 0.52 -12.00
C VAL A 82 -2.09 -0.98 -12.21
N THR A 83 -1.02 -1.68 -12.57
CA THR A 83 -0.96 -3.14 -12.61
C THR A 83 -0.25 -3.63 -11.37
N LEU A 84 -0.99 -4.01 -10.35
CA LEU A 84 -0.45 -4.53 -9.10
C LEU A 84 -0.14 -6.03 -9.24
N VAL A 85 1.04 -6.43 -8.77
CA VAL A 85 1.47 -7.83 -8.58
C VAL A 85 1.63 -8.07 -7.10
N ASN A 86 0.62 -8.67 -6.50
CA ASN A 86 0.53 -8.96 -5.07
C ASN A 86 0.16 -10.43 -4.84
N VAL A 87 -0.07 -10.83 -3.60
CA VAL A 87 -0.40 -12.21 -3.24
C VAL A 87 -1.70 -12.73 -3.87
N ASP A 88 -2.59 -11.86 -4.38
CA ASP A 88 -3.85 -12.30 -5.00
C ASP A 88 -3.66 -12.78 -6.43
N ASN A 89 -2.61 -12.31 -7.11
CA ASN A 89 -2.32 -12.70 -8.50
C ASN A 89 -0.94 -13.33 -8.71
N LEU A 90 -0.11 -13.38 -7.67
CA LEU A 90 1.16 -14.11 -7.61
C LEU A 90 1.25 -14.84 -6.27
N LEU A 91 0.68 -16.05 -6.21
CA LEU A 91 0.48 -16.80 -4.98
C LEU A 91 1.77 -17.12 -4.23
N GLY A 92 2.89 -17.21 -4.95
CA GLY A 92 4.23 -17.40 -4.37
C GLY A 92 4.72 -16.26 -3.49
N LEU A 93 4.08 -15.09 -3.54
CA LEU A 93 4.36 -13.97 -2.64
C LEU A 93 3.81 -14.16 -1.22
N ASN A 94 2.99 -15.19 -0.99
CA ASN A 94 2.38 -15.42 0.31
C ASN A 94 3.44 -15.51 1.42
N THR A 95 3.29 -14.74 2.49
CA THR A 95 4.20 -14.59 3.64
C THR A 95 5.55 -13.90 3.37
N LEU A 96 5.86 -13.50 2.14
CA LEU A 96 7.18 -12.95 1.81
C LEU A 96 7.28 -11.42 2.02
N GLY A 97 6.16 -10.75 2.29
CA GLY A 97 6.15 -9.34 2.69
C GLY A 97 6.56 -8.35 1.59
N VAL A 98 6.46 -8.73 0.32
CA VAL A 98 6.78 -7.85 -0.81
C VAL A 98 5.71 -7.92 -1.89
N SER A 99 5.56 -6.84 -2.65
CA SER A 99 4.78 -6.79 -3.89
C SER A 99 5.34 -5.72 -4.83
N LEU A 100 4.85 -5.71 -6.06
CA LEU A 100 5.31 -4.82 -7.12
C LEU A 100 4.11 -4.25 -7.87
N ALA A 101 4.22 -3.00 -8.35
CA ALA A 101 3.27 -2.45 -9.31
C ALA A 101 4.01 -1.84 -10.50
N ARG A 102 3.36 -1.87 -11.66
CA ARG A 102 3.64 -1.00 -12.79
C ARG A 102 2.56 0.07 -12.85
N ILE A 103 2.95 1.31 -13.03
CA ILE A 103 2.04 2.43 -13.22
C ILE A 103 2.30 3.05 -14.59
N ASP A 104 1.27 3.09 -15.42
CA ASP A 104 1.26 3.76 -16.71
C ASP A 104 0.52 5.08 -16.57
N TYR A 105 1.10 6.16 -17.09
CA TYR A 105 0.52 7.51 -17.05
C TYR A 105 0.37 8.06 -18.47
N ALA A 106 -0.81 8.55 -18.81
CA ALA A 106 -0.99 9.43 -19.97
C ALA A 106 -0.20 10.74 -19.79
N PRO A 107 0.00 11.54 -20.85
CA PRO A 107 0.41 12.93 -20.68
C PRO A 107 -0.55 13.64 -19.72
N TYR A 108 0.01 14.28 -18.68
CA TYR A 108 -0.76 14.95 -17.60
C TYR A 108 -1.68 14.03 -16.81
N GLY A 109 -1.48 12.71 -16.88
CA GLY A 109 -2.18 11.73 -16.04
C GLY A 109 -1.58 11.68 -14.63
N GLU A 110 -2.40 11.26 -13.67
CA GLU A 110 -2.02 11.19 -12.26
C GLU A 110 -2.39 9.86 -11.61
N ASN A 111 -1.60 9.44 -10.64
CA ASN A 111 -2.07 8.58 -9.58
C ASN A 111 -2.49 9.50 -8.44
N PRO A 112 -3.81 9.66 -8.20
CA PRO A 112 -4.34 10.69 -7.32
C PRO A 112 -3.92 10.49 -5.86
N PRO A 113 -4.11 11.50 -4.99
CA PRO A 113 -3.77 11.37 -3.57
C PRO A 113 -4.35 10.10 -2.95
N HIS A 114 -3.46 9.23 -2.47
CA HIS A 114 -3.78 7.93 -1.89
C HIS A 114 -2.79 7.55 -0.80
N THR A 115 -3.07 6.46 -0.10
CA THR A 115 -2.17 5.89 0.90
C THR A 115 -2.17 4.37 0.84
N HIS A 116 -1.05 3.77 1.27
CA HIS A 116 -0.93 2.33 1.49
C HIS A 116 -0.94 2.07 3.00
N PRO A 117 -2.05 1.53 3.56
CA PRO A 117 -2.18 1.37 5.02
C PRO A 117 -1.23 0.31 5.59
N ARG A 118 -0.68 -0.57 4.76
CA ARG A 118 0.14 -1.70 5.19
C ARG A 118 1.54 -1.73 4.58
N SER A 119 1.98 -0.64 3.90
CA SER A 119 3.27 -0.67 3.21
C SER A 119 3.90 0.70 3.06
N THR A 120 5.22 0.74 3.18
CA THR A 120 6.06 1.75 2.54
C THR A 120 6.18 1.40 1.05
N GLU A 121 6.22 2.45 0.20
CA GLU A 121 6.42 2.33 -1.24
C GLU A 121 7.77 2.91 -1.63
N ILE A 122 8.48 2.25 -2.54
CA ILE A 122 9.63 2.79 -3.25
C ILE A 122 9.30 2.85 -4.74
N LEU A 123 9.29 4.06 -5.31
CA LEU A 123 8.97 4.32 -6.71
C LEU A 123 10.25 4.49 -7.53
N PHE A 124 10.32 3.84 -8.69
CA PHE A 124 11.37 4.00 -9.70
C PHE A 124 10.75 4.49 -11.01
N VAL A 125 11.24 5.59 -11.55
CA VAL A 125 10.80 6.13 -12.86
C VAL A 125 11.52 5.40 -13.97
N ALA A 126 10.79 4.56 -14.70
CA ALA A 126 11.35 3.81 -15.84
C ALA A 126 11.39 4.65 -17.12
N ASP A 127 10.42 5.55 -17.32
CA ASP A 127 10.38 6.49 -18.44
C ASP A 127 9.47 7.69 -18.13
N GLY A 128 9.78 8.86 -18.71
CA GLY A 128 9.00 10.08 -18.54
C GLY A 128 9.48 10.97 -17.39
N THR A 129 8.61 11.90 -16.96
CA THR A 129 8.91 12.89 -15.91
C THR A 129 7.73 13.02 -14.97
N LEU A 130 7.93 12.68 -13.70
CA LEU A 130 6.88 12.69 -12.69
C LEU A 130 7.12 13.77 -11.65
N TYR A 131 6.09 14.56 -11.34
CA TYR A 131 6.01 15.35 -10.12
C TYR A 131 5.37 14.49 -9.04
N VAL A 132 6.08 14.24 -7.98
CA VAL A 132 5.63 13.37 -6.90
C VAL A 132 5.70 14.07 -5.55
N GLY A 133 4.92 13.60 -4.59
CA GLY A 133 5.02 14.11 -3.24
C GLY A 133 4.23 13.32 -2.23
N PHE A 134 4.57 13.52 -0.96
CA PHE A 134 3.79 13.02 0.18
C PHE A 134 3.63 14.11 1.24
N VAL A 135 2.59 13.96 2.07
CA VAL A 135 2.27 14.86 3.17
C VAL A 135 2.54 14.16 4.50
N SER A 136 3.25 14.83 5.41
CA SER A 136 3.48 14.31 6.76
C SER A 136 2.20 14.34 7.61
N SER A 137 2.26 13.77 8.82
CA SER A 137 1.13 13.73 9.75
C SER A 137 0.78 15.13 10.31
N ASN A 138 -0.40 15.26 10.91
CA ASN A 138 -0.83 16.50 11.58
C ASN A 138 0.17 16.93 12.67
N GLN A 139 0.80 15.97 13.36
CA GLN A 139 1.81 16.24 14.40
C GLN A 139 3.09 16.87 13.83
N ASP A 140 3.34 16.68 12.54
CA ASP A 140 4.43 17.29 11.78
C ASP A 140 3.89 18.37 10.81
N GLU A 141 2.80 19.05 11.19
CA GLU A 141 2.21 20.23 10.53
C GLU A 141 1.77 20.00 9.08
N ASN A 142 1.51 18.77 8.66
CA ASN A 142 1.13 18.40 7.30
C ASN A 142 2.11 18.95 6.24
N ARG A 143 3.40 18.86 6.51
CA ARG A 143 4.42 19.33 5.57
C ARG A 143 4.40 18.53 4.29
N LEU A 144 4.43 19.22 3.16
CA LEU A 144 4.48 18.64 1.84
C LEU A 144 5.94 18.46 1.39
N PHE A 145 6.33 17.23 1.08
CA PHE A 145 7.61 16.87 0.49
C PHE A 145 7.41 16.52 -0.97
N THR A 146 7.99 17.29 -1.89
CA THR A 146 7.82 17.07 -3.32
C THR A 146 9.15 17.02 -4.07
N LYS A 147 9.12 16.33 -5.21
CA LYS A 147 10.26 16.26 -6.13
C LYS A 147 9.77 16.08 -7.57
N ILE A 148 10.46 16.65 -8.53
CA ILE A 148 10.38 16.25 -9.93
C ILE A 148 11.40 15.13 -10.13
N LEU A 149 10.90 14.01 -10.64
CA LEU A 149 11.69 12.82 -10.92
C LEU A 149 11.81 12.63 -12.43
N TYR A 150 13.00 12.24 -12.86
CA TYR A 150 13.30 11.88 -14.22
C TYR A 150 13.57 10.39 -14.34
N LYS A 151 13.68 9.88 -15.56
CA LYS A 151 14.05 8.49 -15.83
C LYS A 151 15.30 8.08 -15.07
N GLY A 152 15.20 7.00 -14.29
CA GLY A 152 16.25 6.47 -13.43
C GLY A 152 16.18 6.92 -11.98
N ASP A 153 15.38 7.94 -11.66
CA ASP A 153 15.23 8.43 -10.29
C ASP A 153 14.35 7.51 -9.44
N VAL A 154 14.61 7.55 -8.13
CA VAL A 154 13.88 6.79 -7.10
C VAL A 154 13.36 7.75 -6.03
N PHE A 155 12.15 7.49 -5.54
CA PHE A 155 11.56 8.22 -4.42
C PHE A 155 10.85 7.27 -3.45
N VAL A 156 10.79 7.63 -2.16
CA VAL A 156 10.16 6.81 -1.12
C VAL A 156 8.93 7.50 -0.59
N PHE A 157 7.84 6.75 -0.45
CA PHE A 157 6.62 7.16 0.25
C PHE A 157 6.48 6.34 1.53
N PRO A 158 6.60 6.98 2.73
CA PRO A 158 6.48 6.27 3.99
C PRO A 158 5.08 5.68 4.19
N ILE A 159 5.02 4.55 4.88
CA ILE A 159 3.77 3.84 5.19
C ILE A 159 2.71 4.79 5.79
N GLY A 160 1.49 4.69 5.30
CA GLY A 160 0.32 5.42 5.80
C GLY A 160 0.26 6.90 5.39
N LEU A 161 1.33 7.50 4.87
CA LEU A 161 1.29 8.90 4.45
C LEU A 161 0.59 9.06 3.09
N ILE A 162 -0.22 10.11 2.99
CA ILE A 162 -0.91 10.47 1.74
C ILE A 162 0.14 10.95 0.74
N HIS A 163 0.12 10.38 -0.46
CA HIS A 163 1.06 10.68 -1.52
C HIS A 163 0.40 10.62 -2.90
N PHE A 164 1.06 11.18 -3.89
CA PHE A 164 0.59 11.25 -5.26
C PHE A 164 1.74 11.24 -6.27
N GLN A 165 1.43 10.89 -7.51
CA GLN A 165 2.32 11.04 -8.65
C GLN A 165 1.55 11.68 -9.81
N PHE A 166 2.19 12.62 -10.51
CA PHE A 166 1.60 13.36 -11.63
C PHE A 166 2.60 13.43 -12.79
N ASN A 167 2.21 12.99 -13.97
CA ASN A 167 3.03 13.11 -15.16
C ASN A 167 2.96 14.56 -15.68
N ILE A 168 4.05 15.31 -15.50
CA ILE A 168 4.15 16.69 -16.00
C ILE A 168 4.65 16.76 -17.45
N GLY A 169 4.97 15.61 -18.05
CA GLY A 169 5.47 15.50 -19.42
C GLY A 169 4.33 15.51 -20.46
N LYS A 170 4.71 15.81 -21.70
CA LYS A 170 3.82 15.78 -22.89
C LYS A 170 3.72 14.38 -23.51
N TYR A 171 4.41 13.42 -22.96
CA TYR A 171 4.45 12.02 -23.40
C TYR A 171 4.05 11.11 -22.25
N PRO A 172 3.61 9.88 -22.55
CA PRO A 172 3.35 8.88 -21.53
C PRO A 172 4.56 8.66 -20.60
N ALA A 173 4.32 8.37 -19.35
CA ALA A 173 5.33 7.99 -18.38
C ALA A 173 5.05 6.62 -17.81
N VAL A 174 6.09 5.96 -17.32
CA VAL A 174 6.03 4.62 -16.70
C VAL A 174 6.87 4.63 -15.43
N ALA A 175 6.29 4.15 -14.35
CA ALA A 175 7.01 3.89 -13.11
C ALA A 175 6.76 2.45 -12.62
N PHE A 176 7.68 1.97 -11.79
CA PHE A 176 7.50 0.75 -11.01
C PHE A 176 7.56 1.10 -9.53
N ALA A 177 6.66 0.51 -8.76
CA ALA A 177 6.59 0.69 -7.32
C ALA A 177 6.81 -0.66 -6.62
N GLY A 178 7.80 -0.72 -5.71
CA GLY A 178 8.02 -1.83 -4.82
C GLY A 178 7.40 -1.55 -3.45
N PHE A 179 6.77 -2.55 -2.86
CA PHE A 179 6.07 -2.44 -1.57
C PHE A 179 6.64 -3.41 -0.54
N GLY A 180 6.76 -2.96 0.70
CA GLY A 180 7.14 -3.78 1.86
C GLY A 180 5.95 -4.55 2.46
N SER A 181 5.06 -5.06 1.61
CA SER A 181 3.91 -5.89 1.98
C SER A 181 3.50 -6.77 0.80
N GLN A 182 3.07 -7.99 1.06
CA GLN A 182 2.47 -8.86 0.05
C GLN A 182 1.09 -8.37 -0.44
N ASN A 183 0.44 -7.51 0.35
CA ASN A 183 -0.81 -6.82 0.03
C ASN A 183 -0.82 -5.43 0.68
N PRO A 184 -0.29 -4.39 0.01
CA PRO A 184 -0.14 -3.05 0.57
C PRO A 184 -1.49 -2.39 0.90
N GLY A 185 -2.54 -2.78 0.22
CA GLY A 185 -3.80 -2.04 0.18
C GLY A 185 -3.63 -0.70 -0.53
N THR A 186 -4.73 -0.12 -0.96
CA THR A 186 -4.75 1.24 -1.51
C THR A 186 -6.02 1.94 -1.05
N ILE A 187 -5.86 3.15 -0.52
CA ILE A 187 -6.96 4.03 -0.14
C ILE A 187 -6.79 5.30 -0.94
N THR A 188 -7.51 5.43 -2.07
CA THR A 188 -7.62 6.68 -2.81
C THR A 188 -8.51 7.62 -2.03
N ILE A 189 -8.01 8.77 -1.62
CA ILE A 189 -8.65 9.62 -0.60
C ILE A 189 -10.04 10.07 -1.04
N ALA A 190 -10.19 10.57 -2.26
CA ALA A 190 -11.48 11.03 -2.75
C ALA A 190 -12.50 9.90 -2.86
N ASN A 191 -12.09 8.73 -3.37
CA ASN A 191 -12.94 7.56 -3.47
C ASN A 191 -13.37 7.04 -2.09
N ALA A 192 -12.45 6.96 -1.13
CA ALA A 192 -12.76 6.48 0.21
C ALA A 192 -13.71 7.42 0.95
N VAL A 193 -13.58 8.74 0.74
CA VAL A 193 -14.37 9.74 1.46
C VAL A 193 -15.73 9.98 0.80
N PHE A 194 -15.76 10.15 -0.52
CA PHE A 194 -16.97 10.49 -1.25
C PHE A 194 -17.66 9.29 -1.93
N GLY A 195 -16.93 8.20 -2.15
CA GLY A 195 -17.41 6.99 -2.83
C GLY A 195 -17.57 5.77 -1.91
N SER A 196 -17.67 5.96 -0.60
CA SER A 196 -17.91 4.83 0.34
C SER A 196 -19.29 4.22 0.15
N ASP A 197 -19.38 2.89 0.36
CA ASP A 197 -20.64 2.15 0.38
C ASP A 197 -20.78 1.39 1.72
N PRO A 198 -21.80 1.72 2.57
CA PRO A 198 -22.76 2.81 2.38
C PRO A 198 -22.09 4.21 2.47
N PRO A 199 -22.73 5.24 1.88
CA PRO A 199 -22.16 6.59 1.83
C PRO A 199 -22.05 7.21 3.23
N ILE A 200 -20.95 7.94 3.47
CA ILE A 200 -20.82 8.74 4.67
C ILE A 200 -21.90 9.83 4.67
N ASN A 201 -22.51 10.10 5.85
CA ASN A 201 -23.54 11.13 5.97
C ASN A 201 -23.01 12.47 5.40
N PRO A 202 -23.74 13.10 4.44
CA PRO A 202 -23.30 14.36 3.81
C PRO A 202 -23.04 15.49 4.81
N GLU A 203 -23.75 15.54 5.93
CA GLU A 203 -23.55 16.58 6.96
C GLU A 203 -22.18 16.42 7.66
N VAL A 204 -21.72 15.19 7.85
CA VAL A 204 -20.36 14.91 8.39
C VAL A 204 -19.31 15.45 7.44
N LEU A 205 -19.45 15.16 6.14
CA LEU A 205 -18.50 15.61 5.13
C LEU A 205 -18.55 17.14 4.93
N ALA A 206 -19.75 17.71 4.89
CA ALA A 206 -19.93 19.16 4.77
C ALA A 206 -19.20 19.90 5.91
N LYS A 207 -19.37 19.42 7.15
CA LYS A 207 -18.68 19.98 8.31
C LYS A 207 -17.16 19.75 8.26
N ALA A 208 -16.72 18.54 7.91
CA ALA A 208 -15.30 18.17 7.90
C ALA A 208 -14.50 18.95 6.83
N PHE A 209 -15.09 19.16 5.66
CA PHE A 209 -14.45 19.84 4.53
C PHE A 209 -14.82 21.33 4.39
N MET A 210 -15.68 21.84 5.29
CA MET A 210 -16.20 23.23 5.22
C MET A 210 -16.85 23.53 3.87
N LEU A 211 -17.62 22.58 3.33
CA LEU A 211 -18.31 22.65 2.06
C LEU A 211 -19.83 22.74 2.26
N ASP A 212 -20.52 23.36 1.29
CA ASP A 212 -21.98 23.27 1.21
C ASP A 212 -22.42 21.82 1.00
N LYS A 213 -23.52 21.42 1.61
CA LYS A 213 -24.06 20.05 1.51
C LYS A 213 -24.34 19.63 0.08
N ASP A 214 -24.85 20.53 -0.75
CA ASP A 214 -25.12 20.29 -2.18
C ASP A 214 -23.85 19.92 -2.96
N VAL A 215 -22.71 20.53 -2.60
CA VAL A 215 -21.40 20.22 -3.20
C VAL A 215 -20.97 18.81 -2.79
N VAL A 216 -21.14 18.45 -1.52
CA VAL A 216 -20.83 17.12 -1.00
C VAL A 216 -21.67 16.05 -1.71
N GLU A 217 -22.98 16.26 -1.83
CA GLU A 217 -23.88 15.31 -2.52
C GLU A 217 -23.52 15.13 -4.01
N LYS A 218 -23.08 16.20 -4.69
CA LYS A 218 -22.57 16.12 -6.07
C LYS A 218 -21.27 15.30 -6.14
N LEU A 219 -20.35 15.48 -5.19
CA LEU A 219 -19.12 14.69 -5.10
C LEU A 219 -19.45 13.22 -4.84
N GLN A 220 -20.32 12.92 -3.89
CA GLN A 220 -20.74 11.55 -3.61
C GLN A 220 -21.35 10.87 -4.84
N LYS A 221 -22.18 11.56 -5.62
CA LYS A 221 -22.71 11.05 -6.90
C LYS A 221 -21.63 10.80 -7.94
N LYS A 222 -20.58 11.63 -7.96
CA LYS A 222 -19.46 11.51 -8.92
C LYS A 222 -18.54 10.34 -8.59
N PHE A 223 -18.33 10.04 -7.31
CA PHE A 223 -17.42 9.00 -6.83
C PHE A 223 -18.15 7.69 -6.46
N ALA A 224 -19.48 7.65 -6.54
CA ALA A 224 -20.25 6.42 -6.29
C ALA A 224 -19.73 5.26 -7.16
N PRO A 225 -19.68 4.02 -6.61
CA PRO A 225 -19.22 2.83 -7.32
C PRO A 225 -19.98 2.55 -8.63
#